data_cedb2b67287f7aa942daf928459dd2a0
#
_entry.id   cedb2b67287f7aa942daf928459dd2a0
#
_cell.length_a   1.000
_cell.length_b   1.000
_cell.length_c   1.000
_cell.angle_alpha   90.00
_cell.angle_beta   90.00
_cell.angle_gamma   90.00
#
_symmetry.space_group_name_H-M   'P 1'
#
loop_
_entity.id
_entity.type
_entity.pdbx_description
1 polymer ?
#
loop_
_entity_poly.entity_id
_entity_poly.type
_entity_poly.pdbx_seq_one_letter_code
_entity_poly.pdbx_strand_id
1 'polypeptide(L)'
;FFGLILSLMCLLGYWITDLEILAGLAVFNALLNLFNMLPVLPLDGGHVLKSITFSINSNVGLICCALGAIFGIYLSYYFGLALLGFLLAIGSIEIIFEYKQRHLSHLLPLNRYAQIVSALWYVVTIGGLSAIIWLVGQTENDALSLPLKLLAS
;
A
#
# COMPACT_ATOMS: atom_id res chain seq x y z
N PHE A 1 5.93 -3.06 6.10
CA PHE A 1 5.97 -3.91 7.32
C PHE A 1 6.18 -3.10 8.60
N PHE A 2 7.11 -2.13 8.58
CA PHE A 2 7.36 -1.25 9.73
C PHE A 2 6.09 -0.53 10.21
N GLY A 3 5.28 -0.02 9.28
CA GLY A 3 4.01 0.63 9.60
C GLY A 3 2.98 -0.28 10.29
N LEU A 4 2.96 -1.58 9.97
CA LEU A 4 2.12 -2.54 10.67
C LEU A 4 2.53 -2.68 12.14
N ILE A 5 3.84 -2.81 12.39
CA ILE A 5 4.38 -2.90 13.75
C ILE A 5 4.05 -1.64 14.53
N LEU A 6 4.28 -0.46 13.95
CA LEU A 6 3.99 0.81 14.60
C LEU A 6 2.51 0.98 14.93
N SER A 7 1.60 0.63 14.00
CA SER A 7 0.16 0.66 14.25
C SER A 7 -0.25 -0.29 15.37
N LEU A 8 0.34 -1.49 15.40
CA LEU A 8 0.08 -2.47 16.44
C LEU A 8 0.58 -1.98 17.82
N MET A 9 1.77 -1.37 17.87
CA MET A 9 2.31 -0.78 19.12
C MET A 9 1.41 0.35 19.63
N CYS A 10 0.91 1.22 18.76
CA CYS A 10 -0.04 2.27 19.14
C CYS A 10 -1.35 1.68 19.68
N LEU A 11 -1.86 0.61 19.05
CA LEU A 11 -3.08 -0.07 19.51
C LEU A 11 -2.89 -0.75 20.87
N LEU A 12 -1.76 -1.42 21.08
CA LEU A 12 -1.41 -2.00 22.38
C LEU A 12 -1.23 -0.93 23.46
N GLY A 13 -0.60 0.20 23.10
CA GLY A 13 -0.47 1.35 23.99
C GLY A 13 -1.84 1.90 24.40
N TYR A 14 -2.79 1.99 23.48
CA TYR A 14 -4.17 2.36 23.77
C TYR A 14 -4.82 1.41 24.80
N TRP A 15 -4.69 0.09 24.63
CA TRP A 15 -5.28 -0.88 25.56
C TRP A 15 -4.66 -0.85 26.97
N ILE A 16 -3.43 -0.35 27.10
CA ILE A 16 -2.74 -0.24 28.39
C ILE A 16 -3.02 1.09 29.08
N THR A 17 -3.14 2.19 28.32
CA THR A 17 -3.20 3.56 28.85
C THR A 17 -4.58 4.21 28.74
N ASP A 18 -5.51 3.61 27.97
CA ASP A 18 -6.82 4.18 27.59
C ASP A 18 -6.73 5.59 26.95
N LEU A 19 -5.57 5.95 26.39
CA LEU A 19 -5.37 7.22 25.70
C LEU A 19 -5.93 7.15 24.27
N GLU A 20 -7.06 7.79 24.02
CA GLU A 20 -7.76 7.83 22.73
C GLU A 20 -6.85 8.29 21.56
N ILE A 21 -5.88 9.16 21.84
CA ILE A 21 -4.93 9.64 20.83
C ILE A 21 -4.09 8.50 20.24
N LEU A 22 -3.75 7.47 21.04
CA LEU A 22 -2.99 6.31 20.56
C LEU A 22 -3.80 5.44 19.61
N ALA A 23 -5.10 5.30 19.84
CA ALA A 23 -5.98 4.60 18.91
C ALA A 23 -6.15 5.38 17.60
N GLY A 24 -6.31 6.71 17.68
CA GLY A 24 -6.33 7.58 16.51
C GLY A 24 -5.05 7.49 15.69
N LEU A 25 -3.89 7.49 16.33
CA LEU A 25 -2.60 7.31 15.68
C LEU A 25 -2.45 5.92 15.06
N ALA A 26 -2.94 4.86 15.72
CA ALA A 26 -2.92 3.51 15.17
C ALA A 26 -3.71 3.42 13.86
N VAL A 27 -4.93 3.97 13.83
CA VAL A 27 -5.77 4.00 12.62
C VAL A 27 -5.16 4.85 11.53
N PHE A 28 -4.72 6.06 11.86
CA PHE A 28 -4.12 6.97 10.88
C PHE A 28 -2.88 6.36 10.22
N ASN A 29 -1.98 5.79 11.03
CA ASN A 29 -0.80 5.11 10.52
C ASN A 29 -1.16 3.85 9.71
N ALA A 30 -2.17 3.08 10.15
CA ALA A 30 -2.65 1.92 9.40
C ALA A 30 -3.21 2.32 8.03
N LEU A 31 -4.00 3.40 7.95
CA LEU A 31 -4.54 3.94 6.69
C LEU A 31 -3.44 4.41 5.75
N LEU A 32 -2.44 5.16 6.25
CA LEU A 32 -1.31 5.60 5.43
C LEU A 32 -0.53 4.42 4.85
N ASN A 33 -0.29 3.39 5.66
CA ASN A 33 0.43 2.21 5.20
C ASN A 33 -0.42 1.35 4.26
N LEU A 34 -1.72 1.25 4.49
CA LEU A 34 -2.63 0.56 3.56
C LEU A 34 -2.67 1.27 2.21
N PHE A 35 -2.66 2.61 2.21
CA PHE A 35 -2.55 3.41 1.00
C PHE A 35 -1.23 3.13 0.25
N ASN A 36 -0.10 3.05 0.96
CA ASN A 36 1.18 2.69 0.36
C ASN A 36 1.23 1.26 -0.18
N MET A 37 0.35 0.38 0.29
CA MET A 37 0.23 -0.99 -0.21
C MET A 37 -0.64 -1.12 -1.48
N LEU A 38 -1.20 -0.02 -2.00
CA LEU A 38 -1.90 -0.08 -3.28
C LEU A 38 -0.97 -0.60 -4.39
N PRO A 39 -1.46 -1.47 -5.27
CA PRO A 39 -0.65 -2.10 -6.32
C PRO A 39 -0.37 -1.13 -7.48
N VAL A 40 0.12 0.05 -7.16
CA VAL A 40 0.35 1.16 -8.11
C VAL A 40 1.72 1.77 -7.85
N LEU A 41 2.55 1.89 -8.88
CA LEU A 41 3.80 2.63 -8.78
C LEU A 41 3.53 4.14 -8.63
N PRO A 42 4.30 4.88 -7.82
CA PRO A 42 5.53 4.50 -7.11
C PRO A 42 5.32 4.01 -5.67
N LEU A 43 4.13 3.55 -5.31
CA LEU A 43 3.83 3.07 -3.96
C LEU A 43 4.50 1.72 -3.68
N ASP A 44 4.70 1.39 -2.41
CA ASP A 44 5.37 0.16 -1.98
C ASP A 44 4.69 -1.10 -2.55
N GLY A 45 3.35 -1.12 -2.57
CA GLY A 45 2.57 -2.20 -3.17
C GLY A 45 2.82 -2.38 -4.66
N GLY A 46 3.03 -1.29 -5.39
CA GLY A 46 3.40 -1.31 -6.81
C GLY A 46 4.77 -1.94 -7.03
N HIS A 47 5.76 -1.63 -6.20
CA HIS A 47 7.09 -2.25 -6.27
C HIS A 47 7.05 -3.75 -5.98
N VAL A 48 6.25 -4.19 -5.01
CA VAL A 48 6.05 -5.62 -4.73
C VAL A 48 5.38 -6.33 -5.91
N LEU A 49 4.30 -5.77 -6.44
CA LEU A 49 3.60 -6.32 -7.61
C LEU A 49 4.55 -6.42 -8.80
N LYS A 50 5.30 -5.36 -9.07
CA LYS A 50 6.32 -5.33 -10.11
C LYS A 50 7.33 -6.45 -9.93
N SER A 51 7.94 -6.60 -8.76
CA SER A 51 8.96 -7.63 -8.49
C SER A 51 8.43 -9.04 -8.75
N ILE A 52 7.19 -9.32 -8.37
CA ILE A 52 6.55 -10.62 -8.56
C ILE A 52 6.24 -10.86 -10.05
N THR A 53 5.53 -9.93 -10.70
CA THR A 53 5.03 -10.10 -12.06
C THR A 53 6.14 -10.13 -13.09
N PHE A 54 7.18 -9.31 -12.90
CA PHE A 54 8.35 -9.32 -13.77
C PHE A 54 9.22 -10.56 -13.61
N SER A 55 9.17 -11.21 -12.46
CA SER A 55 9.86 -12.49 -12.25
C SER A 55 9.16 -13.66 -12.98
N ILE A 56 7.85 -13.54 -13.24
CA ILE A 56 7.08 -14.53 -13.99
C ILE A 56 7.30 -14.34 -15.49
N ASN A 57 7.00 -13.16 -15.99
CA ASN A 57 7.17 -12.78 -17.39
C ASN A 57 7.27 -11.26 -17.53
N SER A 58 8.22 -10.80 -18.34
CA SER A 58 8.46 -9.40 -18.63
C SER A 58 7.22 -8.66 -19.15
N ASN A 59 6.49 -9.27 -20.09
CA ASN A 59 5.31 -8.68 -20.70
C ASN A 59 4.13 -8.62 -19.72
N VAL A 60 3.96 -9.66 -18.88
CA VAL A 60 2.94 -9.69 -17.83
C VAL A 60 3.20 -8.59 -16.81
N GLY A 61 4.46 -8.41 -16.38
CA GLY A 61 4.84 -7.34 -15.48
C GLY A 61 4.50 -5.94 -16.02
N LEU A 62 4.79 -5.70 -17.30
CA LEU A 62 4.45 -4.44 -17.96
C LEU A 62 2.93 -4.19 -18.00
N ILE A 63 2.16 -5.19 -18.40
CA ILE A 63 0.69 -5.09 -18.47
C ILE A 63 0.12 -4.82 -17.07
N CYS A 64 0.56 -5.55 -16.04
CA CYS A 64 0.10 -5.34 -14.67
C CYS A 64 0.44 -3.94 -14.14
N CYS A 65 1.65 -3.44 -14.40
CA CYS A 65 2.04 -2.09 -14.01
C CYS A 65 1.23 -1.01 -14.75
N ALA A 66 0.99 -1.19 -16.04
CA ALA A 66 0.17 -0.26 -16.83
C ALA A 66 -1.28 -0.24 -16.35
N LEU A 67 -1.88 -1.41 -16.08
CA LEU A 67 -3.23 -1.50 -15.52
C LEU A 67 -3.31 -0.86 -14.14
N GLY A 68 -2.30 -1.10 -13.27
CA GLY A 68 -2.20 -0.46 -11.97
C GLY A 68 -2.14 1.06 -12.08
N ALA A 69 -1.36 1.61 -13.02
CA ALA A 69 -1.27 3.05 -13.26
C ALA A 69 -2.62 3.64 -13.74
N ILE A 70 -3.29 2.98 -14.69
CA ILE A 70 -4.62 3.41 -15.18
C ILE A 70 -5.64 3.39 -14.04
N PHE A 71 -5.66 2.32 -13.26
CA PHE A 71 -6.57 2.19 -12.11
C PHE A 71 -6.29 3.26 -11.06
N GLY A 72 -5.03 3.55 -10.78
CA GLY A 72 -4.64 4.59 -9.85
C GLY A 72 -5.03 5.99 -10.32
N ILE A 73 -4.85 6.31 -11.62
CA ILE A 73 -5.30 7.58 -12.21
C ILE A 73 -6.83 7.72 -12.09
N TYR A 74 -7.57 6.65 -12.35
CA TYR A 74 -9.01 6.63 -12.18
C TYR A 74 -9.43 6.90 -10.74
N LEU A 75 -8.79 6.24 -9.77
CA LEU A 75 -9.02 6.48 -8.33
C LEU A 75 -8.67 7.92 -7.93
N SER A 76 -7.55 8.46 -8.42
CA SER A 76 -7.13 9.84 -8.17
C SER A 76 -8.19 10.85 -8.64
N TYR A 77 -8.74 10.62 -9.82
CA TYR A 77 -9.81 11.46 -10.37
C TYR A 77 -11.09 11.34 -9.55
N TYR A 78 -11.50 10.11 -9.21
CA TYR A 78 -12.74 9.84 -8.47
C TYR A 78 -12.74 10.43 -7.06
N PHE A 79 -11.60 10.35 -6.35
CA PHE A 79 -11.45 10.88 -4.99
C PHE A 79 -10.96 12.33 -4.95
N GLY A 80 -10.70 12.97 -6.08
CA GLY A 80 -10.19 14.35 -6.13
C GLY A 80 -8.79 14.54 -5.51
N LEU A 81 -8.00 13.46 -5.42
CA LEU A 81 -6.68 13.45 -4.78
C LEU A 81 -5.59 13.88 -5.77
N ALA A 82 -5.41 15.19 -5.95
CA ALA A 82 -4.40 15.74 -6.86
C ALA A 82 -2.97 15.23 -6.56
N LEU A 83 -2.62 15.06 -5.27
CA LEU A 83 -1.33 14.52 -4.85
C LEU A 83 -1.11 13.10 -5.35
N LEU A 84 -2.14 12.26 -5.28
CA LEU A 84 -2.10 10.89 -5.81
C LEU A 84 -1.88 10.90 -7.32
N GLY A 85 -2.59 11.77 -8.05
CA GLY A 85 -2.39 11.92 -9.49
C GLY A 85 -0.97 12.31 -9.86
N PHE A 86 -0.35 13.21 -9.10
CA PHE A 86 1.04 13.62 -9.29
C PHE A 86 2.03 12.47 -9.03
N LEU A 87 1.84 11.72 -7.94
CA LEU A 87 2.66 10.53 -7.64
C LEU A 87 2.53 9.46 -8.73
N LEU A 88 1.32 9.27 -9.27
CA LEU A 88 1.08 8.32 -10.35
C LEU A 88 1.74 8.73 -11.67
N ALA A 89 1.78 10.03 -11.95
CA ALA A 89 2.52 10.54 -13.11
C ALA A 89 4.02 10.22 -12.99
N ILE A 90 4.62 10.41 -11.80
CA ILE A 90 6.01 10.02 -11.53
C ILE A 90 6.21 8.52 -11.71
N GLY A 91 5.34 7.69 -11.15
CA GLY A 91 5.40 6.23 -11.30
C GLY A 91 5.26 5.76 -12.74
N SER A 92 4.46 6.45 -13.55
CA SER A 92 4.33 6.15 -14.99
C SER A 92 5.63 6.44 -15.75
N ILE A 93 6.32 7.53 -15.39
CA ILE A 93 7.64 7.86 -15.94
C ILE A 93 8.66 6.78 -15.56
N GLU A 94 8.64 6.32 -14.31
CA GLU A 94 9.52 5.23 -13.84
C GLU A 94 9.35 3.95 -14.67
N ILE A 95 8.10 3.56 -14.97
CA ILE A 95 7.79 2.39 -15.82
C ILE A 95 8.43 2.54 -17.22
N ILE A 96 8.31 3.72 -17.81
CA ILE A 96 8.87 4.01 -19.15
C ILE A 96 10.39 3.95 -19.14
N PHE A 97 11.05 4.54 -18.12
CA PHE A 97 12.51 4.49 -18.00
C PHE A 97 13.01 3.07 -17.80
N GLU A 98 12.34 2.28 -16.97
CA GLU A 98 12.74 0.92 -16.71
C GLU A 98 12.54 0.00 -17.91
N TYR A 99 11.48 0.19 -18.68
CA TYR A 99 11.30 -0.50 -19.95
C TYR A 99 12.46 -0.23 -20.91
N LYS A 100 12.93 1.01 -20.97
CA LYS A 100 14.06 1.41 -21.83
C LYS A 100 15.40 0.86 -21.35
N GLN A 101 15.60 0.71 -20.04
CA GLN A 101 16.84 0.20 -19.44
C GLN A 101 16.90 -1.34 -19.38
N ARG A 102 15.82 -2.05 -19.65
CA ARG A 102 15.75 -3.51 -19.56
C ARG A 102 16.72 -4.27 -20.43
N HIS A 103 17.12 -3.69 -21.55
CA HIS A 103 18.15 -4.28 -22.40
C HIS A 103 19.56 -4.21 -21.78
N LEU A 104 19.74 -3.45 -20.71
CA LEU A 104 21.02 -3.19 -20.05
C LEU A 104 21.13 -3.80 -18.64
N SER A 105 20.03 -4.17 -17.99
CA SER A 105 20.05 -4.69 -16.63
C SER A 105 19.75 -6.19 -16.59
N HIS A 106 20.77 -6.98 -16.27
CA HIS A 106 20.63 -8.39 -15.87
C HIS A 106 20.04 -8.48 -14.46
N LEU A 107 18.79 -8.05 -14.26
CA LEU A 107 18.07 -8.29 -13.02
C LEU A 107 17.78 -9.79 -12.94
N LEU A 108 18.39 -10.46 -11.96
CA LEU A 108 18.11 -11.84 -11.65
C LEU A 108 16.61 -11.97 -11.27
N PRO A 109 15.84 -12.84 -11.93
CA PRO A 109 14.45 -13.05 -11.57
C PRO A 109 14.38 -13.64 -10.16
N LEU A 110 13.39 -13.19 -9.37
CA LEU A 110 13.15 -13.77 -8.05
C LEU A 110 12.89 -15.28 -8.16
N ASN A 111 13.52 -16.06 -7.30
CA ASN A 111 13.22 -17.48 -7.18
C ASN A 111 11.74 -17.68 -6.78
N ARG A 112 11.10 -18.77 -7.21
CA ARG A 112 9.69 -19.09 -6.89
C ARG A 112 9.38 -18.98 -5.39
N TYR A 113 10.32 -19.41 -4.55
CA TYR A 113 10.21 -19.27 -3.10
C TYR A 113 10.10 -17.78 -2.68
N ALA A 114 10.98 -16.94 -3.20
CA ALA A 114 10.96 -15.52 -2.89
C ALA A 114 9.69 -14.81 -3.39
N GLN A 115 9.14 -15.22 -4.54
CA GLN A 115 7.86 -14.72 -5.05
C GLN A 115 6.71 -15.05 -4.10
N ILE A 116 6.62 -16.32 -3.66
CA ILE A 116 5.57 -16.78 -2.74
C ILE A 116 5.68 -16.06 -1.40
N VAL A 117 6.89 -15.97 -0.85
CA VAL A 117 7.13 -15.27 0.43
C VAL A 117 6.76 -13.80 0.33
N SER A 118 7.14 -13.11 -0.75
CA SER A 118 6.79 -11.69 -0.96
C SER A 118 5.27 -11.48 -1.08
N ALA A 119 4.59 -12.35 -1.84
CA ALA A 119 3.13 -12.31 -1.98
C ALA A 119 2.44 -12.57 -0.64
N LEU A 120 2.91 -13.54 0.12
CA LEU A 120 2.36 -13.89 1.42
C LEU A 120 2.53 -12.75 2.43
N TRP A 121 3.73 -12.14 2.49
CA TRP A 121 3.98 -10.98 3.32
C TRP A 121 3.12 -9.78 2.94
N TYR A 122 2.90 -9.57 1.65
CA TYR A 122 2.02 -8.51 1.15
C TYR A 122 0.58 -8.70 1.64
N VAL A 123 0.03 -9.91 1.49
CA VAL A 123 -1.33 -10.24 1.94
C VAL A 123 -1.46 -10.13 3.46
N VAL A 124 -0.48 -10.64 4.21
CA VAL A 124 -0.45 -10.55 5.68
C VAL A 124 -0.42 -9.10 6.16
N THR A 125 0.38 -8.26 5.49
CA THR A 125 0.46 -6.83 5.85
C THR A 125 -0.86 -6.11 5.60
N ILE A 126 -1.49 -6.31 4.43
CA ILE A 126 -2.81 -5.72 4.12
C ILE A 126 -3.86 -6.24 5.10
N GLY A 127 -3.91 -7.54 5.36
CA GLY A 127 -4.85 -8.15 6.30
C GLY A 127 -4.68 -7.61 7.72
N GLY A 128 -3.44 -7.48 8.20
CA GLY A 128 -3.13 -6.92 9.51
C GLY A 128 -3.55 -5.46 9.65
N LEU A 129 -3.23 -4.62 8.66
CA LEU A 129 -3.62 -3.21 8.66
C LEU A 129 -5.15 -3.04 8.61
N SER A 130 -5.84 -3.82 7.78
CA SER A 130 -7.31 -3.81 7.70
C SER A 130 -7.95 -4.28 9.00
N ALA A 131 -7.38 -5.29 9.67
CA ALA A 131 -7.86 -5.76 10.97
C ALA A 131 -7.72 -4.70 12.07
N ILE A 132 -6.63 -3.93 12.09
CA ILE A 132 -6.44 -2.81 13.04
C ILE A 132 -7.52 -1.75 12.83
N ILE A 133 -7.78 -1.35 11.58
CA ILE A 133 -8.82 -0.37 11.25
C ILE A 133 -10.19 -0.88 11.67
N TRP A 134 -10.48 -2.17 11.41
CA TRP A 134 -11.76 -2.77 11.77
C TRP A 134 -11.96 -2.84 13.29
N LEU A 135 -10.93 -3.26 14.05
CA LEU A 135 -10.97 -3.34 15.51
C LEU A 135 -11.25 -1.97 16.15
N VAL A 136 -10.56 -0.93 15.68
CA VAL A 136 -10.78 0.43 16.19
C VAL A 136 -12.15 0.97 15.76
N GLY A 137 -12.62 0.64 14.54
CA GLY A 137 -13.94 1.03 14.06
C GLY A 137 -15.12 0.43 14.85
N GLN A 138 -14.89 -0.67 15.60
CA GLN A 138 -15.87 -1.26 16.51
C GLN A 138 -15.98 -0.49 17.85
N THR A 139 -15.02 0.35 18.17
CA THR A 139 -15.10 1.20 19.35
C THR A 139 -16.04 2.38 19.05
N GLU A 140 -17.13 2.53 19.81
CA GLU A 140 -18.15 3.58 19.63
C GLU A 140 -17.65 5.01 19.95
N ASN A 141 -16.36 5.20 20.15
CA ASN A 141 -15.77 6.49 20.46
C ASN A 141 -15.66 7.37 19.20
N ASP A 142 -16.35 8.49 19.19
CA ASP A 142 -16.38 9.45 18.07
C ASP A 142 -14.99 9.97 17.67
N ALA A 143 -14.09 10.15 18.63
CA ALA A 143 -12.73 10.59 18.40
C ALA A 143 -11.91 9.56 17.58
N LEU A 144 -12.14 8.27 17.79
CA LEU A 144 -11.43 7.18 17.11
C LEU A 144 -11.94 6.96 15.68
N SER A 145 -13.20 7.33 15.42
CA SER A 145 -13.82 7.22 14.10
C SER A 145 -13.55 8.44 13.20
N LEU A 146 -12.98 9.53 13.71
CA LEU A 146 -12.70 10.75 12.96
C LEU A 146 -11.89 10.52 11.68
N PRO A 147 -10.77 9.76 11.67
CA PRO A 147 -10.02 9.50 10.44
C PRO A 147 -10.85 8.73 9.40
N LEU A 148 -11.72 7.81 9.85
CA LEU A 148 -12.60 7.04 8.97
C LEU A 148 -13.75 7.89 8.42
N LYS A 149 -14.31 8.81 9.22
CA LYS A 149 -15.35 9.76 8.79
C LYS A 149 -14.80 10.76 7.76
N LEU A 150 -13.55 11.22 7.91
CA LEU A 150 -12.90 12.14 6.97
C LEU A 150 -12.65 11.49 5.60
N LEU A 151 -12.45 10.18 5.55
CA LEU A 151 -12.31 9.43 4.30
C LEU A 151 -13.64 9.12 3.63
N ALA A 152 -14.75 9.14 4.38
CA ALA A 152 -16.09 8.85 3.88
C ALA A 152 -16.85 10.12 3.43
N SER A 153 -16.33 11.30 3.75
CA SER A 153 -16.88 12.60 3.33
C SER A 153 -16.26 13.10 2.03
#